data_644dd0c044ac6ec8e899b2beaf557726
#
_entry.id   644dd0c044ac6ec8e899b2beaf557726
#
_cell.length_a   1.000
_cell.length_b   1.000
_cell.length_c   1.000
_cell.angle_alpha   90.00
_cell.angle_beta   90.00
_cell.angle_gamma   90.00
#
_symmetry.space_group_name_H-M   'P 1'
#
loop_
_entity.id
_entity.type
_entity.pdbx_description
1 polymer ?
#
loop_
_entity_poly.entity_id
_entity_poly.type
_entity_poly.pdbx_seq_one_letter_code
_entity_poly.pdbx_strand_id
1 'polypeptide(L)'
;MVDLEHLENIVRAPNIVELKPWKSIHDTITSPMITALGAKDLPNSNLAIGFAYITKPESLGGPSHKHPFDQYIFLIGTPENFLDFDADIEFELDGKVNKINYPCYSFIPKGMYHCPLVVKRVGKPLIFIDARLTKEASVRPA
;
A
#
# COMPACT_ATOMS: atom_id res chain seq x y z
N MET A 1 -15.34 -18.59 -6.93
CA MET A 1 -13.96 -18.12 -6.69
C MET A 1 -13.40 -17.54 -7.98
N VAL A 2 -12.77 -16.41 -7.90
CA VAL A 2 -12.14 -15.77 -9.07
C VAL A 2 -10.77 -16.40 -9.29
N ASP A 3 -10.49 -16.80 -10.52
CA ASP A 3 -9.18 -17.31 -10.90
C ASP A 3 -8.19 -16.13 -10.94
N LEU A 4 -7.14 -16.23 -10.12
CA LEU A 4 -6.13 -15.19 -10.01
C LEU A 4 -5.44 -14.88 -11.34
N GLU A 5 -5.23 -15.90 -12.18
CA GLU A 5 -4.58 -15.72 -13.49
C GLU A 5 -5.37 -14.80 -14.42
N HIS A 6 -6.70 -14.83 -14.35
CA HIS A 6 -7.55 -13.94 -15.13
C HIS A 6 -7.53 -12.48 -14.64
N LEU A 7 -6.98 -12.23 -13.46
CA LEU A 7 -6.90 -10.90 -12.87
C LEU A 7 -5.50 -10.30 -12.93
N GLU A 8 -4.54 -10.99 -13.54
CA GLU A 8 -3.21 -10.46 -13.75
C GLU A 8 -3.24 -9.25 -14.68
N ASN A 9 -2.31 -8.33 -14.49
CA ASN A 9 -2.18 -7.17 -15.34
C ASN A 9 -1.75 -7.58 -16.75
N ILE A 10 -2.21 -6.83 -17.76
CA ILE A 10 -1.91 -7.10 -19.14
C ILE A 10 -0.69 -6.27 -19.56
N VAL A 11 0.27 -6.93 -20.21
CA VAL A 11 1.40 -6.22 -20.80
C VAL A 11 0.92 -5.66 -22.14
N ARG A 12 0.85 -4.32 -22.24
CA ARG A 12 0.39 -3.60 -23.45
C ARG A 12 1.49 -3.39 -24.46
N ALA A 13 2.72 -3.33 -24.01
CA ALA A 13 3.93 -3.18 -24.82
C ALA A 13 5.09 -3.67 -23.98
N PRO A 14 6.30 -3.87 -24.55
CA PRO A 14 7.47 -4.21 -23.72
C PRO A 14 7.61 -3.23 -22.56
N ASN A 15 7.62 -3.75 -21.33
CA ASN A 15 7.74 -2.99 -20.09
C ASN A 15 6.59 -2.01 -19.77
N ILE A 16 5.45 -2.15 -20.43
CA ILE A 16 4.25 -1.36 -20.11
C ILE A 16 3.13 -2.31 -19.72
N VAL A 17 2.63 -2.15 -18.49
CA VAL A 17 1.62 -3.04 -17.91
C VAL A 17 0.38 -2.23 -17.59
N GLU A 18 -0.78 -2.72 -17.99
CA GLU A 18 -2.05 -2.10 -17.62
C GLU A 18 -2.33 -2.37 -16.13
N LEU A 19 -2.66 -1.31 -15.39
CA LEU A 19 -3.03 -1.42 -13.99
C LEU A 19 -4.47 -1.91 -13.84
N LYS A 20 -4.69 -2.78 -12.85
CA LYS A 20 -6.02 -3.28 -12.49
C LYS A 20 -6.23 -3.16 -10.99
N PRO A 21 -7.49 -3.08 -10.53
CA PRO A 21 -7.78 -3.04 -9.11
C PRO A 21 -7.52 -4.41 -8.46
N TRP A 22 -6.93 -4.38 -7.28
CA TRP A 22 -6.72 -5.54 -6.42
C TRP A 22 -7.19 -5.23 -5.02
N LYS A 23 -7.54 -6.24 -4.24
CA LYS A 23 -7.76 -6.08 -2.81
C LYS A 23 -6.49 -6.34 -2.02
N SER A 24 -6.32 -5.63 -0.92
CA SER A 24 -5.29 -5.97 0.04
C SER A 24 -5.52 -7.37 0.62
N ILE A 25 -4.45 -8.04 1.05
CA ILE A 25 -4.55 -9.27 1.83
C ILE A 25 -5.08 -9.01 3.25
N HIS A 26 -5.10 -7.76 3.70
CA HIS A 26 -5.64 -7.36 5.00
C HIS A 26 -7.13 -7.06 4.87
N ASP A 27 -7.98 -7.80 5.59
CA ASP A 27 -9.43 -7.62 5.55
C ASP A 27 -9.89 -6.25 6.03
N THR A 28 -9.07 -5.58 6.82
CA THR A 28 -9.37 -4.25 7.35
C THR A 28 -9.22 -3.13 6.33
N ILE A 29 -8.61 -3.40 5.19
CA ILE A 29 -8.54 -2.45 4.07
C ILE A 29 -9.69 -2.77 3.12
N THR A 30 -10.68 -1.89 3.07
CA THR A 30 -11.90 -2.12 2.29
C THR A 30 -11.85 -1.52 0.89
N SER A 31 -10.99 -0.50 0.68
CA SER A 31 -10.83 0.13 -0.63
C SER A 31 -9.98 -0.75 -1.55
N PRO A 32 -10.36 -0.91 -2.82
CA PRO A 32 -9.52 -1.58 -3.80
C PRO A 32 -8.19 -0.85 -3.96
N MET A 33 -7.13 -1.62 -4.21
CA MET A 33 -5.80 -1.09 -4.49
C MET A 33 -5.48 -1.26 -5.96
N ILE A 34 -4.78 -0.30 -6.54
CA ILE A 34 -4.15 -0.45 -7.84
C ILE A 34 -2.72 -0.88 -7.58
N THR A 35 -2.30 -2.01 -8.13
CA THR A 35 -1.01 -2.61 -7.75
C THR A 35 -0.19 -3.00 -8.97
N ALA A 36 1.08 -2.62 -8.94
CA ALA A 36 2.11 -3.23 -9.78
C ALA A 36 2.58 -4.50 -9.06
N LEU A 37 2.55 -5.63 -9.78
CA LEU A 37 2.67 -6.96 -9.19
C LEU A 37 4.11 -7.53 -9.18
N GLY A 38 5.11 -6.70 -9.48
CA GLY A 38 6.50 -7.13 -9.49
C GLY A 38 6.79 -8.12 -10.61
N ALA A 39 7.42 -9.24 -10.30
CA ALA A 39 7.81 -10.25 -11.28
C ALA A 39 6.61 -10.94 -11.95
N LYS A 40 5.41 -10.82 -11.37
CA LYS A 40 4.19 -11.34 -11.98
C LYS A 40 3.77 -10.55 -13.21
N ASP A 41 4.05 -9.25 -13.22
CA ASP A 41 3.87 -8.40 -14.39
C ASP A 41 5.03 -8.57 -15.37
N LEU A 42 6.26 -8.42 -14.86
CA LEU A 42 7.49 -8.42 -15.66
C LEU A 42 8.55 -9.23 -14.92
N PRO A 43 9.15 -10.27 -15.53
CA PRO A 43 10.00 -11.24 -14.81
C PRO A 43 11.19 -10.62 -14.08
N ASN A 44 11.71 -9.50 -14.54
CA ASN A 44 12.87 -8.84 -13.93
C ASN A 44 12.50 -7.71 -12.97
N SER A 45 11.22 -7.45 -12.77
CA SER A 45 10.76 -6.40 -11.86
C SER A 45 10.90 -6.88 -10.42
N ASN A 46 11.54 -6.06 -9.59
CA ASN A 46 11.69 -6.30 -8.16
C ASN A 46 10.97 -5.24 -7.33
N LEU A 47 9.90 -4.67 -7.87
CA LEU A 47 9.13 -3.64 -7.22
C LEU A 47 7.65 -4.00 -7.26
N ALA A 48 7.04 -4.11 -6.09
CA ALA A 48 5.59 -4.24 -5.93
C ALA A 48 5.08 -2.96 -5.26
N ILE A 49 4.17 -2.25 -5.91
CA ILE A 49 3.59 -1.01 -5.38
C ILE A 49 2.07 -1.11 -5.38
N GLY A 50 1.48 -0.80 -4.22
CA GLY A 50 0.04 -0.66 -4.09
C GLY A 50 -0.35 0.79 -3.82
N PHE A 51 -1.41 1.25 -4.47
CA PHE A 51 -2.01 2.57 -4.28
C PHE A 51 -3.43 2.39 -3.80
N ALA A 52 -3.82 3.09 -2.74
CA ALA A 52 -5.20 3.08 -2.25
C ALA A 52 -5.67 4.50 -1.95
N TYR A 53 -6.95 4.73 -2.18
CA TYR A 53 -7.61 6.00 -1.87
C TYR A 53 -8.44 5.80 -0.61
N ILE A 54 -7.99 6.41 0.50
CA ILE A 54 -8.60 6.19 1.80
C ILE A 54 -9.62 7.29 2.07
N THR A 55 -10.87 6.90 2.23
CA THR A 55 -12.00 7.83 2.42
C THR A 55 -12.62 7.76 3.81
N LYS A 56 -12.25 6.77 4.60
CA LYS A 56 -12.82 6.53 5.93
C LYS A 56 -11.78 5.92 6.85
N PRO A 57 -11.99 5.98 8.19
CA PRO A 57 -11.11 5.28 9.12
C PRO A 57 -11.01 3.79 8.82
N GLU A 58 -9.80 3.28 8.79
CA GLU A 58 -9.50 1.86 8.55
C GLU A 58 -8.13 1.53 9.16
N SER A 59 -7.89 0.25 9.36
CA SER A 59 -6.56 -0.27 9.66
C SER A 59 -5.92 -0.74 8.36
N LEU A 60 -4.80 -0.11 7.99
CA LEU A 60 -4.10 -0.36 6.72
C LEU A 60 -3.08 -1.49 6.80
N GLY A 61 -2.88 -2.05 7.96
CA GLY A 61 -2.00 -3.20 8.15
C GLY A 61 -2.52 -4.07 9.28
N GLY A 62 -2.04 -5.29 9.34
CA GLY A 62 -2.37 -6.22 10.42
C GLY A 62 -1.58 -5.91 11.69
N PRO A 63 -1.44 -6.89 12.58
CA PRO A 63 -0.62 -6.75 13.76
C PRO A 63 0.86 -6.56 13.39
N SER A 64 1.67 -6.21 14.39
CA SER A 64 3.10 -6.02 14.21
C SER A 64 3.76 -7.22 13.53
N HIS A 65 4.51 -6.97 12.48
CA HIS A 65 5.20 -7.98 11.68
C HIS A 65 6.43 -7.38 11.02
N LYS A 66 7.22 -8.22 10.35
CA LYS A 66 8.41 -7.80 9.61
C LYS A 66 8.46 -8.52 8.26
N HIS A 67 9.23 -7.95 7.34
CA HIS A 67 9.44 -8.52 6.01
C HIS A 67 10.94 -8.69 5.72
N PRO A 68 11.32 -9.61 4.82
CA PRO A 68 12.70 -9.79 4.39
C PRO A 68 13.11 -8.86 3.24
N PHE A 69 12.45 -7.70 3.12
CA PHE A 69 12.71 -6.69 2.08
C PHE A 69 12.48 -5.29 2.63
N ASP A 70 13.05 -4.30 1.97
CA ASP A 70 12.83 -2.89 2.29
C ASP A 70 11.45 -2.46 1.78
N GLN A 71 10.81 -1.59 2.54
CA GLN A 71 9.46 -1.10 2.27
C GLN A 71 9.38 0.39 2.52
N TYR A 72 8.60 1.08 1.70
CA TYR A 72 8.29 2.49 1.89
C TYR A 72 6.79 2.67 1.94
N ILE A 73 6.31 3.47 2.87
CA ILE A 73 4.91 3.84 2.96
C ILE A 73 4.78 5.35 2.81
N PHE A 74 3.94 5.77 1.86
CA PHE A 74 3.62 7.17 1.62
C PHE A 74 2.19 7.44 2.06
N LEU A 75 2.03 8.53 2.79
CA LEU A 75 0.73 9.07 3.19
C LEU A 75 0.66 10.47 2.60
N ILE A 76 -0.19 10.65 1.62
CA ILE A 76 -0.26 11.87 0.79
C ILE A 76 -1.65 12.44 0.90
N GLY A 77 -1.79 13.75 0.71
CA GLY A 77 -3.06 14.44 0.79
C GLY A 77 -4.02 14.11 -0.35
N THR A 78 -4.79 15.10 -0.76
CA THR A 78 -5.82 14.90 -1.78
C THR A 78 -5.23 14.81 -3.19
N PRO A 79 -5.95 14.20 -4.15
CA PRO A 79 -5.52 14.18 -5.55
C PRO A 79 -5.33 15.58 -6.15
N GLU A 80 -6.11 16.56 -5.70
CA GLU A 80 -6.03 17.94 -6.19
C GLU A 80 -4.82 18.67 -5.61
N ASN A 81 -4.40 18.32 -4.39
CA ASN A 81 -3.25 18.92 -3.73
C ASN A 81 -2.65 17.90 -2.77
N PHE A 82 -1.53 17.34 -3.13
CA PHE A 82 -0.87 16.27 -2.36
C PHE A 82 -0.45 16.70 -0.94
N LEU A 83 -0.30 18.00 -0.71
CA LEU A 83 0.06 18.54 0.60
C LEU A 83 -1.17 18.87 1.47
N ASP A 84 -2.37 18.82 0.91
CA ASP A 84 -3.61 19.06 1.64
C ASP A 84 -4.02 17.79 2.39
N PHE A 85 -3.49 17.63 3.59
CA PHE A 85 -3.65 16.44 4.41
C PHE A 85 -4.50 16.75 5.63
N ASP A 86 -5.67 16.10 5.72
CA ASP A 86 -6.61 16.26 6.84
C ASP A 86 -7.03 14.88 7.34
N ALA A 87 -6.15 14.26 8.11
CA ALA A 87 -6.37 12.95 8.71
C ALA A 87 -5.50 12.79 9.95
N ASP A 88 -5.91 11.90 10.84
CA ASP A 88 -5.13 11.49 11.99
C ASP A 88 -4.81 10.01 11.88
N ILE A 89 -3.54 9.67 11.93
CA ILE A 89 -3.02 8.32 11.72
C ILE A 89 -2.08 7.96 12.87
N GLU A 90 -2.14 6.71 13.30
CA GLU A 90 -1.16 6.13 14.21
C GLU A 90 -0.43 4.99 13.50
N PHE A 91 0.89 5.06 13.48
CA PHE A 91 1.74 4.07 12.83
C PHE A 91 2.82 3.58 13.78
N GLU A 92 2.79 2.29 14.11
CA GLU A 92 3.79 1.68 14.96
C GLU A 92 4.98 1.21 14.13
N LEU A 93 6.16 1.75 14.47
CA LEU A 93 7.45 1.38 13.87
C LEU A 93 8.40 0.98 15.00
N ASP A 94 8.97 -0.19 14.88
CA ASP A 94 9.96 -0.73 15.86
C ASP A 94 9.45 -0.63 17.31
N GLY A 95 8.18 -0.96 17.52
CA GLY A 95 7.52 -0.94 18.82
C GLY A 95 7.08 0.43 19.32
N LYS A 96 7.29 1.50 18.52
CA LYS A 96 6.94 2.85 18.91
C LYS A 96 5.80 3.39 18.05
N VAL A 97 4.73 3.88 18.68
CA VAL A 97 3.60 4.49 18.00
C VAL A 97 3.93 5.94 17.61
N ASN A 98 3.79 6.24 16.33
CA ASN A 98 3.97 7.57 15.78
C ASN A 98 2.63 8.14 15.36
N LYS A 99 2.34 9.36 15.80
CA LYS A 99 1.13 10.09 15.41
C LYS A 99 1.43 10.95 14.21
N ILE A 100 0.64 10.78 13.15
CA ILE A 100 0.85 11.43 11.86
C ILE A 100 -0.41 12.19 11.48
N ASN A 101 -0.27 13.49 11.25
CA ASN A 101 -1.33 14.37 10.73
C ASN A 101 -0.81 15.29 9.62
N TYR A 102 0.22 14.86 8.92
CA TYR A 102 0.89 15.59 7.85
C TYR A 102 1.28 14.63 6.74
N PRO A 103 1.43 15.09 5.50
CA PRO A 103 1.89 14.22 4.42
C PRO A 103 3.35 13.83 4.66
N CYS A 104 3.64 12.55 4.49
CA CYS A 104 4.97 12.02 4.78
C CYS A 104 5.24 10.72 4.04
N TYR A 105 6.47 10.27 4.09
CA TYR A 105 6.79 8.88 3.79
C TYR A 105 7.65 8.31 4.91
N SER A 106 7.60 6.99 5.05
CA SER A 106 8.42 6.25 6.01
C SER A 106 9.22 5.17 5.30
N PHE A 107 10.45 4.95 5.78
CA PHE A 107 11.28 3.85 5.35
C PHE A 107 11.24 2.74 6.40
N ILE A 108 10.94 1.53 5.97
CA ILE A 108 10.91 0.34 6.81
C ILE A 108 11.97 -0.60 6.26
N PRO A 109 13.18 -0.63 6.86
CA PRO A 109 14.21 -1.56 6.39
C PRO A 109 13.78 -3.01 6.64
N LYS A 110 14.32 -3.92 5.83
CA LYS A 110 14.10 -5.36 6.03
C LYS A 110 14.39 -5.74 7.49
N GLY A 111 13.52 -6.57 8.06
CA GLY A 111 13.67 -7.06 9.43
C GLY A 111 13.14 -6.13 10.51
N MET A 112 12.71 -4.91 10.20
CA MET A 112 12.11 -4.03 11.18
C MET A 112 10.63 -4.40 11.41
N TYR A 113 10.26 -4.57 12.67
CA TYR A 113 8.86 -4.75 13.04
C TYR A 113 8.08 -3.44 12.81
N HIS A 114 6.91 -3.56 12.21
CA HIS A 114 6.04 -2.43 11.91
C HIS A 114 4.58 -2.86 11.91
N CYS A 115 3.69 -1.89 11.99
CA CYS A 115 2.24 -2.03 12.12
C CYS A 115 1.83 -2.31 13.58
N PRO A 116 0.58 -2.04 13.95
CA PRO A 116 -0.50 -1.59 13.08
C PRO A 116 -0.31 -0.17 12.54
N LEU A 117 -0.93 0.09 11.38
CA LEU A 117 -1.07 1.42 10.80
C LEU A 117 -2.56 1.72 10.74
N VAL A 118 -3.03 2.63 11.57
CA VAL A 118 -4.46 2.85 11.78
C VAL A 118 -4.82 4.29 11.42
N VAL A 119 -5.73 4.44 10.46
CA VAL A 119 -6.33 5.73 10.14
C VAL A 119 -7.46 5.95 11.11
N LYS A 120 -7.26 6.91 12.04
CA LYS A 120 -8.21 7.20 13.12
C LYS A 120 -9.32 8.15 12.70
N ARG A 121 -9.00 9.09 11.83
CA ARG A 121 -9.92 10.13 11.37
C ARG A 121 -9.56 10.51 9.94
N VAL A 122 -10.58 10.73 9.12
CA VAL A 122 -10.43 11.24 7.74
C VAL A 122 -11.31 12.46 7.59
N GLY A 123 -10.72 13.63 7.57
CA GLY A 123 -11.41 14.88 7.24
C GLY A 123 -11.48 15.09 5.74
N LYS A 124 -10.40 14.73 5.03
CA LYS A 124 -10.33 14.70 3.56
C LYS A 124 -9.72 13.38 3.14
N PRO A 125 -10.17 12.81 2.02
CA PRO A 125 -9.57 11.57 1.51
C PRO A 125 -8.07 11.73 1.27
N LEU A 126 -7.32 10.66 1.50
CA LEU A 126 -5.87 10.65 1.34
C LEU A 126 -5.43 9.49 0.45
N ILE A 127 -4.25 9.64 -0.12
CA ILE A 127 -3.62 8.62 -0.93
C ILE A 127 -2.61 7.87 -0.07
N PHE A 128 -2.76 6.55 -0.03
CA PHE A 128 -1.84 5.63 0.63
C PHE A 128 -1.07 4.87 -0.43
N ILE A 129 0.26 4.85 -0.30
CA ILE A 129 1.13 4.10 -1.21
C ILE A 129 2.00 3.17 -0.37
N ASP A 130 1.98 1.88 -0.75
CA ASP A 130 2.82 0.85 -0.17
C ASP A 130 3.79 0.35 -1.24
N ALA A 131 5.06 0.71 -1.13
CA ALA A 131 6.10 0.33 -2.08
C ALA A 131 7.03 -0.69 -1.42
N ARG A 132 7.14 -1.88 -2.04
CA ARG A 132 7.93 -3.00 -1.54
C ARG A 132 9.00 -3.37 -2.56
N LEU A 133 10.25 -3.43 -2.12
CA LEU A 133 11.36 -3.84 -2.97
C LEU A 133 11.46 -5.37 -2.98
N THR A 134 10.50 -5.98 -3.62
CA THR A 134 10.39 -7.45 -3.76
C THR A 134 9.74 -7.80 -5.09
N LYS A 135 10.02 -9.02 -5.55
CA LYS A 135 9.39 -9.57 -6.75
C LYS A 135 7.94 -10.00 -6.53
N GLU A 136 7.50 -10.11 -5.27
CA GLU A 136 6.20 -10.65 -4.92
C GLU A 136 5.25 -9.58 -4.41
N ALA A 137 4.06 -9.51 -5.00
CA ALA A 137 2.99 -8.67 -4.53
C ALA A 137 2.11 -9.43 -3.52
N SER A 138 1.64 -8.71 -2.50
CA SER A 138 0.73 -9.24 -1.48
C SER A 138 -0.67 -8.68 -1.71
N VAL A 139 -1.38 -9.24 -2.68
CA VAL A 139 -2.73 -8.83 -3.07
C VAL A 139 -3.62 -10.06 -3.31
N ARG A 140 -4.90 -9.82 -3.36
CA ARG A 140 -5.92 -10.82 -3.71
C ARG A 140 -6.88 -10.24 -4.75
N PRO A 141 -7.68 -11.06 -5.46
CA PRO A 141 -8.67 -10.57 -6.41
C PRO A 141 -9.62 -9.55 -5.80
N ALA A 142 -9.87 -8.49 -6.55
CA ALA A 142 -10.76 -7.42 -6.11
C ALA A 142 -12.24 -7.84 -6.20
#